data_1e96180f0fa61443ad41ae0af2d258fa
#
_entry.id   1e96180f0fa61443ad41ae0af2d258fa
#
_cell.length_a   1.000
_cell.length_b   1.000
_cell.length_c   1.000
_cell.angle_alpha   90.00
_cell.angle_beta   90.00
_cell.angle_gamma   90.00
#
_symmetry.space_group_name_H-M   'P 1'
#
loop_
_entity.id
_entity.type
_entity.pdbx_description
1 polymer ?
#
loop_
_entity_poly.entity_id
_entity_poly.type
_entity_poly.pdbx_seq_one_letter_code
_entity_poly.pdbx_strand_id
1 'polypeptide(L)'
;MRFLFRSVPVCFVVLAFMAPAAPAAEEKPFLESELIFPLEHWHNHASCIVETPSRDLLVCWFHGSGERTADDVKIEGARQRRGASTWSPRYTMADTPGYPDTNCALLVDPQGRLWLLWPTILANEWHTALMKYRISSDYSGDGPPKWESNEVLHVTPGKEFEEAVSKFIAQTEESLPQAAYPEDVRKGIQSYLAEMRAHASDKLYRRLGWMTRAHPFILDGTRLIVPLYSDGFSFSLMAISDDWGKNWHASAPLVGGGNIQPSIVRRQDGSLFTLMRDNGPAPKRLHQSESRDRGETWSPVTDSPLPNPGSGAEIIALKNGHWVLISNDTERGRNSLAVQISDDDGKTWKWKQHLEFDAPGPEAGSYHYPSIMQAADGSLHASYSYFLGKPDVAKDADGLPARKSIKHAHFNEAWVMRSTATPPSKAEAQ
;
A
#
# COMPACT_ATOMS: atom_id res chain seq x y z
N MET A 1 23.19 -82.85 19.78
CA MET A 1 24.03 -81.77 20.21
C MET A 1 23.86 -80.61 19.16
N ARG A 2 22.97 -79.64 19.42
CA ARG A 2 22.67 -78.56 18.47
C ARG A 2 23.27 -77.27 19.09
N PHE A 3 24.24 -76.69 18.40
CA PHE A 3 24.81 -75.38 18.80
C PHE A 3 23.94 -74.26 18.25
N LEU A 4 23.45 -73.41 19.17
CA LEU A 4 22.74 -72.16 18.87
C LEU A 4 23.77 -71.03 18.80
N PHE A 5 23.98 -70.44 17.60
CA PHE A 5 24.69 -69.16 17.44
C PHE A 5 23.73 -68.02 17.72
N ARG A 6 24.04 -67.22 18.75
CA ARG A 6 23.39 -65.92 19.00
C ARG A 6 24.14 -64.85 18.22
N SER A 7 23.48 -64.25 17.25
CA SER A 7 23.96 -63.03 16.58
C SER A 7 23.65 -61.78 17.43
N VAL A 8 24.67 -61.03 17.75
CA VAL A 8 24.56 -59.68 18.41
C VAL A 8 24.47 -58.63 17.31
N PRO A 9 23.42 -57.77 17.31
CA PRO A 9 23.37 -56.66 16.34
C PRO A 9 24.33 -55.54 16.77
N VAL A 10 25.27 -55.20 15.91
CA VAL A 10 26.14 -54.01 16.06
C VAL A 10 25.34 -52.81 15.53
N CYS A 11 24.89 -51.93 16.42
CA CYS A 11 24.32 -50.62 16.05
C CYS A 11 25.46 -49.65 15.66
N PHE A 12 25.55 -49.30 14.38
CA PHE A 12 26.37 -48.21 13.92
C PHE A 12 25.63 -46.89 14.22
N VAL A 13 26.15 -46.13 15.16
CA VAL A 13 25.74 -44.73 15.39
C VAL A 13 26.50 -43.87 14.37
N VAL A 14 25.79 -43.40 13.34
CA VAL A 14 26.30 -42.42 12.40
C VAL A 14 26.18 -41.04 13.08
N LEU A 15 27.26 -40.51 13.60
CA LEU A 15 27.38 -39.09 14.02
C LEU A 15 27.48 -38.23 12.76
N ALA A 16 26.35 -37.61 12.38
CA ALA A 16 26.36 -36.55 11.39
C ALA A 16 26.97 -35.30 11.99
N PHE A 17 28.21 -34.98 11.61
CA PHE A 17 28.81 -33.70 11.87
C PHE A 17 28.04 -32.64 11.03
N MET A 18 27.20 -31.85 11.67
CA MET A 18 26.70 -30.62 11.09
C MET A 18 27.88 -29.62 11.00
N ALA A 19 28.40 -29.41 9.80
CA ALA A 19 29.31 -28.32 9.55
C ALA A 19 28.61 -26.98 9.91
N PRO A 20 29.30 -26.06 10.61
CA PRO A 20 28.72 -24.73 10.84
C PRO A 20 28.42 -24.10 9.49
N ALA A 21 27.20 -23.58 9.32
CA ALA A 21 26.84 -22.79 8.15
C ALA A 21 27.84 -21.64 8.03
N ALA A 22 28.47 -21.49 6.88
CA ALA A 22 29.30 -20.34 6.58
C ALA A 22 28.47 -19.07 6.82
N PRO A 23 29.01 -18.01 7.45
CA PRO A 23 28.30 -16.77 7.57
C PRO A 23 27.92 -16.29 6.17
N ALA A 24 26.64 -15.93 5.99
CA ALA A 24 26.17 -15.35 4.75
C ALA A 24 27.05 -14.13 4.43
N ALA A 25 27.57 -14.04 3.21
CA ALA A 25 28.36 -12.88 2.80
C ALA A 25 27.50 -11.63 3.03
N GLU A 26 28.07 -10.62 3.70
CA GLU A 26 27.39 -9.32 3.87
C GLU A 26 27.02 -8.78 2.49
N GLU A 27 25.75 -8.62 2.25
CA GLU A 27 25.22 -8.09 0.99
C GLU A 27 25.63 -6.62 0.87
N LYS A 28 26.29 -6.25 -0.25
CA LYS A 28 26.69 -4.85 -0.48
C LYS A 28 25.47 -3.94 -0.55
N PRO A 29 25.39 -2.85 0.23
CA PRO A 29 24.35 -1.86 0.10
C PRO A 29 24.29 -1.26 -1.31
N PHE A 30 23.09 -1.19 -1.90
CA PHE A 30 22.88 -0.49 -3.17
C PHE A 30 21.51 0.19 -3.20
N LEU A 31 21.45 1.31 -3.93
CA LEU A 31 20.23 2.00 -4.35
C LEU A 31 20.41 2.48 -5.79
N GLU A 32 19.50 2.13 -6.63
CA GLU A 32 19.35 2.64 -8.00
C GLU A 32 17.94 3.23 -8.15
N SER A 33 17.80 4.32 -8.90
CA SER A 33 16.48 4.90 -9.13
C SER A 33 16.38 5.56 -10.49
N GLU A 34 15.19 5.51 -11.09
CA GLU A 34 14.92 6.03 -12.41
C GLU A 34 13.48 6.53 -12.55
N LEU A 35 13.22 7.43 -13.46
CA LEU A 35 11.87 7.77 -13.86
C LEU A 35 11.34 6.70 -14.79
N ILE A 36 10.11 6.21 -14.55
CA ILE A 36 9.46 5.21 -15.43
C ILE A 36 9.18 5.81 -16.82
N PHE A 37 8.91 7.09 -16.86
CA PHE A 37 8.75 7.90 -18.07
C PHE A 37 9.24 9.32 -17.79
N PRO A 38 9.57 10.11 -18.82
CA PRO A 38 10.02 11.50 -18.63
C PRO A 38 8.99 12.34 -17.87
N LEU A 39 9.47 13.37 -17.18
CA LEU A 39 8.60 14.35 -16.53
C LEU A 39 7.63 14.97 -17.55
N GLU A 40 6.40 15.17 -17.13
CA GLU A 40 5.34 15.81 -17.91
C GLU A 40 4.44 16.69 -17.04
N HIS A 41 3.52 17.45 -17.65
CA HIS A 41 2.58 18.31 -16.94
C HIS A 41 1.36 17.53 -16.41
N TRP A 42 1.05 16.38 -17.03
CA TRP A 42 -0.10 15.55 -16.70
C TRP A 42 -0.05 15.06 -15.24
N HIS A 43 -1.21 14.83 -14.67
CA HIS A 43 -1.30 14.24 -13.33
C HIS A 43 -1.02 12.75 -13.40
N ASN A 44 0.07 12.31 -12.76
CA ASN A 44 0.47 10.91 -12.64
C ASN A 44 0.56 10.56 -11.16
N HIS A 45 -0.29 9.65 -10.68
CA HIS A 45 -0.39 9.46 -9.24
C HIS A 45 -0.72 8.03 -8.82
N ALA A 46 -0.39 7.70 -7.54
CA ALA A 46 -0.77 6.48 -6.84
C ALA A 46 -0.39 5.20 -7.59
N SER A 47 0.90 5.00 -7.82
CA SER A 47 1.42 3.80 -8.48
C SER A 47 1.35 2.55 -7.59
N CYS A 48 1.32 1.38 -8.23
CA CYS A 48 1.48 0.08 -7.61
C CYS A 48 2.40 -0.79 -8.47
N ILE A 49 3.36 -1.50 -7.86
CA ILE A 49 4.38 -2.30 -8.54
C ILE A 49 4.35 -3.74 -8.08
N VAL A 50 4.44 -4.69 -9.04
CA VAL A 50 4.56 -6.13 -8.76
C VAL A 50 5.64 -6.79 -9.61
N GLU A 51 6.25 -7.86 -9.10
CA GLU A 51 7.06 -8.78 -9.88
C GLU A 51 6.17 -9.90 -10.44
N THR A 52 6.29 -10.16 -11.75
CA THR A 52 5.58 -11.26 -12.40
C THR A 52 6.30 -12.61 -12.20
N PRO A 53 5.68 -13.76 -12.47
CA PRO A 53 6.37 -15.04 -12.44
C PRO A 53 7.58 -15.15 -13.38
N SER A 54 7.60 -14.37 -14.48
CA SER A 54 8.75 -14.26 -15.39
C SER A 54 9.87 -13.35 -14.86
N ARG A 55 9.69 -12.74 -13.68
CA ARG A 55 10.60 -11.77 -13.07
C ARG A 55 10.65 -10.42 -13.79
N ASP A 56 9.66 -10.13 -14.60
CA ASP A 56 9.46 -8.77 -15.09
C ASP A 56 8.80 -7.93 -13.98
N LEU A 57 9.11 -6.65 -13.94
CA LEU A 57 8.35 -5.70 -13.12
C LEU A 57 7.19 -5.15 -13.94
N LEU A 58 6.04 -5.04 -13.30
CA LEU A 58 4.85 -4.41 -13.85
C LEU A 58 4.38 -3.33 -12.89
N VAL A 59 4.16 -2.12 -13.41
CA VAL A 59 3.69 -0.99 -12.62
C VAL A 59 2.41 -0.43 -13.23
N CYS A 60 1.48 0.05 -12.39
CA CYS A 60 0.34 0.84 -12.82
C CYS A 60 0.25 2.14 -12.01
N TRP A 61 -0.43 3.14 -12.57
CA TRP A 61 -0.78 4.42 -11.93
C TRP A 61 -1.98 5.05 -12.61
N PHE A 62 -2.63 6.03 -12.00
CA PHE A 62 -3.61 6.80 -12.73
C PHE A 62 -3.03 8.06 -13.36
N HIS A 63 -3.51 8.38 -14.56
CA HIS A 63 -3.01 9.43 -15.44
C HIS A 63 -4.17 10.21 -16.05
N GLY A 64 -4.05 11.52 -16.11
CA GLY A 64 -5.03 12.40 -16.75
C GLY A 64 -4.80 13.87 -16.44
N SER A 65 -5.78 14.73 -16.72
CA SER A 65 -5.68 16.18 -16.45
C SER A 65 -5.83 16.53 -14.96
N GLY A 66 -6.34 15.59 -14.14
CA GLY A 66 -6.56 15.78 -12.71
C GLY A 66 -6.75 14.46 -11.97
N GLU A 67 -7.66 14.47 -11.00
CA GLU A 67 -8.08 13.31 -10.22
C GLU A 67 -9.58 13.04 -10.43
N ARG A 68 -10.36 12.88 -9.36
CA ARG A 68 -11.80 12.56 -9.42
C ARG A 68 -12.66 13.54 -10.23
N THR A 69 -12.22 14.77 -10.39
CA THR A 69 -12.98 15.83 -11.10
C THR A 69 -12.66 15.92 -12.59
N ALA A 70 -11.79 15.05 -13.11
CA ALA A 70 -11.34 15.05 -14.50
C ALA A 70 -11.74 13.72 -15.17
N ASP A 71 -12.69 13.77 -16.09
CA ASP A 71 -13.30 12.59 -16.72
C ASP A 71 -12.37 11.87 -17.71
N ASP A 72 -11.19 12.41 -17.98
CA ASP A 72 -10.13 11.84 -18.82
C ASP A 72 -9.12 10.97 -18.04
N VAL A 73 -9.31 10.80 -16.72
CA VAL A 73 -8.40 10.03 -15.89
C VAL A 73 -8.59 8.54 -16.12
N LYS A 74 -7.49 7.86 -16.44
CA LYS A 74 -7.44 6.42 -16.74
C LYS A 74 -6.29 5.74 -16.01
N ILE A 75 -6.29 4.41 -15.96
CA ILE A 75 -5.17 3.63 -15.44
C ILE A 75 -4.20 3.31 -16.57
N GLU A 76 -2.96 3.74 -16.43
CA GLU A 76 -1.85 3.38 -17.29
C GLU A 76 -0.91 2.39 -16.59
N GLY A 77 -0.08 1.72 -17.38
CA GLY A 77 0.95 0.82 -16.88
C GLY A 77 2.17 0.78 -17.78
N ALA A 78 3.26 0.27 -17.25
CA ALA A 78 4.49 0.00 -17.95
C ALA A 78 5.14 -1.28 -17.43
N ARG A 79 6.01 -1.88 -18.24
CA ARG A 79 6.75 -3.09 -17.92
C ARG A 79 8.24 -2.85 -18.02
N GLN A 80 8.99 -3.38 -17.08
CA GLN A 80 10.43 -3.57 -17.23
C GLN A 80 10.72 -5.06 -17.33
N ARG A 81 11.29 -5.48 -18.44
CA ARG A 81 11.67 -6.88 -18.63
C ARG A 81 12.82 -7.25 -17.72
N ARG A 82 12.85 -8.49 -17.25
CA ARG A 82 13.95 -9.00 -16.44
C ARG A 82 15.29 -8.71 -17.12
N GLY A 83 16.19 -8.02 -16.40
CA GLY A 83 17.51 -7.65 -16.88
C GLY A 83 17.54 -6.49 -17.88
N ALA A 84 16.40 -5.87 -18.20
CA ALA A 84 16.38 -4.63 -18.98
C ALA A 84 16.64 -3.42 -18.07
N SER A 85 17.34 -2.42 -18.63
CA SER A 85 17.60 -1.14 -17.96
C SER A 85 16.55 -0.07 -18.28
N THR A 86 15.51 -0.40 -19.03
CA THR A 86 14.49 0.57 -19.46
C THR A 86 13.09 0.00 -19.32
N TRP A 87 12.15 0.88 -19.07
CA TRP A 87 10.72 0.58 -19.06
C TRP A 87 10.15 0.58 -20.49
N SER A 88 9.13 -0.22 -20.72
CA SER A 88 8.37 -0.18 -21.97
C SER A 88 7.69 1.18 -22.16
N PRO A 89 7.27 1.55 -23.39
CA PRO A 89 6.24 2.56 -23.53
C PRO A 89 5.04 2.25 -22.64
N ARG A 90 4.40 3.29 -22.10
CA ARG A 90 3.18 3.13 -21.29
C ARG A 90 1.99 2.69 -22.14
N TYR A 91 1.06 1.99 -21.53
CA TYR A 91 -0.16 1.49 -22.16
C TYR A 91 -1.34 1.57 -21.21
N THR A 92 -2.54 1.69 -21.77
CA THR A 92 -3.76 1.75 -20.97
C THR A 92 -4.09 0.38 -20.36
N MET A 93 -4.25 0.35 -19.03
CA MET A 93 -4.65 -0.83 -18.24
C MET A 93 -6.17 -0.87 -18.01
N ALA A 94 -6.77 0.29 -17.77
CA ALA A 94 -8.20 0.49 -17.66
C ALA A 94 -8.58 1.92 -18.07
N ASP A 95 -9.72 2.06 -18.71
CA ASP A 95 -10.31 3.33 -19.10
C ASP A 95 -11.84 3.14 -19.13
N THR A 96 -12.54 3.90 -18.30
CA THR A 96 -14.01 3.94 -18.28
C THR A 96 -14.44 5.24 -18.95
N PRO A 97 -14.87 5.22 -20.20
CA PRO A 97 -15.09 6.43 -20.97
C PRO A 97 -16.02 7.43 -20.26
N GLY A 98 -15.54 8.66 -20.05
CA GLY A 98 -16.29 9.74 -19.38
C GLY A 98 -16.38 9.65 -17.87
N TYR A 99 -15.58 8.76 -17.24
CA TYR A 99 -15.51 8.63 -15.77
C TYR A 99 -14.07 8.48 -15.32
N PRO A 100 -13.65 9.16 -14.25
CA PRO A 100 -12.29 9.02 -13.73
C PRO A 100 -12.04 7.62 -13.14
N ASP A 101 -11.00 6.95 -13.61
CA ASP A 101 -10.43 5.73 -13.01
C ASP A 101 -9.20 6.09 -12.17
N THR A 102 -9.17 5.75 -10.87
CA THR A 102 -8.15 6.22 -9.93
C THR A 102 -7.59 5.08 -9.05
N ASN A 103 -6.64 5.38 -8.16
CA ASN A 103 -6.20 4.55 -7.03
C ASN A 103 -6.04 3.05 -7.35
N CYS A 104 -5.29 2.73 -8.37
CA CYS A 104 -5.08 1.36 -8.81
C CYS A 104 -4.17 0.57 -7.86
N ALA A 105 -4.42 -0.75 -7.77
CA ALA A 105 -3.55 -1.72 -7.13
C ALA A 105 -3.38 -2.96 -8.01
N LEU A 106 -2.20 -3.55 -7.98
CA LEU A 106 -1.86 -4.80 -8.66
C LEU A 106 -1.68 -5.93 -7.65
N LEU A 107 -1.91 -7.14 -8.10
CA LEU A 107 -1.61 -8.36 -7.38
C LEU A 107 -1.30 -9.47 -8.38
N VAL A 108 -0.29 -10.30 -8.10
CA VAL A 108 -0.12 -11.61 -8.74
C VAL A 108 -0.51 -12.67 -7.72
N ASP A 109 -1.56 -13.43 -8.02
CA ASP A 109 -2.07 -14.45 -7.11
C ASP A 109 -1.23 -15.75 -7.16
N PRO A 110 -1.41 -16.71 -6.22
CA PRO A 110 -0.66 -17.96 -6.20
C PRO A 110 -0.88 -18.86 -7.43
N GLN A 111 -1.92 -18.60 -8.22
CA GLN A 111 -2.17 -19.27 -9.50
C GLN A 111 -1.43 -18.59 -10.66
N GLY A 112 -0.68 -17.52 -10.38
CA GLY A 112 0.05 -16.74 -11.38
C GLY A 112 -0.82 -15.80 -12.20
N ARG A 113 -2.05 -15.52 -11.78
CA ARG A 113 -2.93 -14.56 -12.45
C ARG A 113 -2.65 -13.15 -11.96
N LEU A 114 -2.64 -12.22 -12.89
CA LEU A 114 -2.54 -10.79 -12.59
C LEU A 114 -3.93 -10.21 -12.31
N TRP A 115 -4.05 -9.49 -11.22
CA TRP A 115 -5.21 -8.70 -10.85
C TRP A 115 -4.89 -7.22 -10.97
N LEU A 116 -5.81 -6.46 -11.54
CA LEU A 116 -5.86 -5.01 -11.47
C LEU A 116 -7.13 -4.62 -10.71
N LEU A 117 -6.99 -3.88 -9.62
CA LEU A 117 -8.09 -3.34 -8.83
C LEU A 117 -8.06 -1.81 -8.92
N TRP A 118 -9.22 -1.18 -9.12
CA TRP A 118 -9.32 0.29 -9.18
C TRP A 118 -10.75 0.76 -8.96
N PRO A 119 -10.98 1.93 -8.36
CA PRO A 119 -12.29 2.58 -8.34
C PRO A 119 -12.50 3.43 -9.60
N THR A 120 -13.73 3.39 -10.12
CA THR A 120 -14.28 4.38 -11.08
C THR A 120 -15.15 5.35 -10.32
N ILE A 121 -14.96 6.64 -10.50
CA ILE A 121 -15.67 7.70 -9.78
C ILE A 121 -16.91 8.10 -10.59
N LEU A 122 -18.11 7.79 -10.08
CA LEU A 122 -19.32 7.90 -10.87
C LEU A 122 -19.89 9.32 -11.00
N ALA A 123 -19.59 10.21 -10.04
CA ALA A 123 -20.14 11.57 -10.02
C ALA A 123 -19.12 12.61 -9.56
N ASN A 124 -17.84 12.40 -9.90
CA ASN A 124 -16.72 13.29 -9.59
C ASN A 124 -16.53 13.56 -8.07
N GLU A 125 -17.12 12.70 -7.20
CA GLU A 125 -17.00 12.74 -5.76
C GLU A 125 -16.51 11.39 -5.22
N TRP A 126 -15.54 11.39 -4.30
CA TRP A 126 -14.93 10.16 -3.79
C TRP A 126 -15.92 9.16 -3.21
N HIS A 127 -16.97 9.62 -2.57
CA HIS A 127 -18.02 8.75 -2.01
C HIS A 127 -18.88 8.06 -3.07
N THR A 128 -18.72 8.39 -4.36
CA THR A 128 -19.38 7.73 -5.48
C THR A 128 -18.51 6.68 -6.17
N ALA A 129 -17.34 6.38 -5.59
CA ALA A 129 -16.40 5.39 -6.13
C ALA A 129 -17.05 4.00 -6.23
N LEU A 130 -16.98 3.40 -7.42
CA LEU A 130 -17.36 2.01 -7.67
C LEU A 130 -16.09 1.17 -7.81
N MET A 131 -15.80 0.34 -6.82
CA MET A 131 -14.62 -0.52 -6.82
C MET A 131 -14.75 -1.64 -7.84
N LYS A 132 -13.78 -1.78 -8.73
CA LYS A 132 -13.73 -2.76 -9.82
C LYS A 132 -12.45 -3.57 -9.78
N TYR A 133 -12.45 -4.72 -10.47
CA TYR A 133 -11.24 -5.49 -10.71
C TYR A 133 -11.28 -6.21 -12.06
N ARG A 134 -10.11 -6.52 -12.59
CA ARG A 134 -9.86 -7.35 -13.77
C ARG A 134 -8.86 -8.42 -13.44
N ILE A 135 -8.96 -9.57 -14.13
CA ILE A 135 -8.04 -10.69 -14.00
C ILE A 135 -7.50 -11.06 -15.36
N SER A 136 -6.22 -11.40 -15.44
CA SER A 136 -5.56 -11.88 -16.65
C SER A 136 -4.62 -13.04 -16.34
N SER A 137 -4.69 -14.10 -17.14
CA SER A 137 -3.68 -15.17 -17.20
C SER A 137 -2.71 -14.98 -18.38
N ASP A 138 -3.00 -14.06 -19.31
CA ASP A 138 -2.17 -13.72 -20.47
C ASP A 138 -1.69 -12.27 -20.39
N TYR A 139 -0.60 -12.06 -19.66
CA TYR A 139 0.01 -10.75 -19.46
C TYR A 139 1.54 -10.75 -19.64
N SER A 140 2.09 -11.80 -20.24
CA SER A 140 3.55 -11.92 -20.48
C SER A 140 4.04 -11.22 -21.76
N GLY A 141 3.12 -10.82 -22.65
CA GLY A 141 3.43 -10.13 -23.90
C GLY A 141 3.91 -8.69 -23.73
N ASP A 142 4.23 -8.04 -24.84
CA ASP A 142 4.46 -6.60 -24.89
C ASP A 142 3.12 -5.86 -24.92
N GLY A 143 3.00 -4.77 -24.19
CA GLY A 143 1.77 -4.00 -24.09
C GLY A 143 0.84 -4.46 -22.95
N PRO A 144 -0.46 -4.08 -23.01
CA PRO A 144 -1.40 -4.31 -21.93
C PRO A 144 -1.73 -5.79 -21.74
N PRO A 145 -2.05 -6.24 -20.50
CA PRO A 145 -2.58 -7.56 -20.23
C PRO A 145 -3.86 -7.84 -21.02
N LYS A 146 -4.08 -9.09 -21.41
CA LYS A 146 -5.36 -9.51 -21.97
C LYS A 146 -6.32 -9.88 -20.84
N TRP A 147 -7.28 -9.01 -20.60
CA TRP A 147 -8.22 -9.16 -19.50
C TRP A 147 -9.31 -10.18 -19.83
N GLU A 148 -9.50 -11.15 -18.92
CA GLU A 148 -10.49 -12.23 -19.04
C GLU A 148 -11.85 -11.84 -18.39
N SER A 149 -11.79 -10.92 -17.43
CA SER A 149 -12.97 -10.47 -16.69
C SER A 149 -12.90 -8.97 -16.43
N ASN A 150 -14.06 -8.39 -16.11
CA ASN A 150 -14.21 -6.99 -15.69
C ASN A 150 -15.38 -6.93 -14.71
N GLU A 151 -15.07 -7.03 -13.43
CA GLU A 151 -16.05 -7.25 -12.38
C GLU A 151 -16.11 -6.07 -11.41
N VAL A 152 -17.21 -5.99 -10.68
CA VAL A 152 -17.37 -5.05 -9.56
C VAL A 152 -17.05 -5.79 -8.26
N LEU A 153 -16.22 -5.21 -7.43
CA LEU A 153 -15.97 -5.70 -6.08
C LEU A 153 -17.15 -5.25 -5.20
N HIS A 154 -18.04 -6.18 -4.89
CA HIS A 154 -19.23 -5.90 -4.10
C HIS A 154 -18.96 -6.13 -2.61
N VAL A 155 -18.95 -5.06 -1.84
CA VAL A 155 -19.08 -5.13 -0.39
C VAL A 155 -20.38 -4.43 0.02
N THR A 156 -21.16 -5.10 0.85
CA THR A 156 -22.40 -4.52 1.39
C THR A 156 -22.37 -4.71 2.90
N PRO A 157 -21.73 -3.78 3.64
CA PRO A 157 -21.72 -3.80 5.09
C PRO A 157 -23.14 -3.84 5.64
N GLY A 158 -23.38 -4.75 6.57
CA GLY A 158 -24.70 -5.04 7.13
C GLY A 158 -25.00 -4.24 8.40
N LYS A 159 -25.83 -4.85 9.26
CA LYS A 159 -26.27 -4.24 10.51
C LYS A 159 -25.11 -4.05 11.50
N GLU A 160 -24.15 -4.95 11.51
CA GLU A 160 -22.93 -4.88 12.34
C GLU A 160 -22.12 -3.60 12.06
N PHE A 161 -22.13 -3.14 10.82
CA PHE A 161 -21.51 -1.88 10.41
C PHE A 161 -22.21 -0.68 11.08
N GLU A 162 -23.54 -0.62 11.00
CA GLU A 162 -24.33 0.46 11.63
C GLU A 162 -24.16 0.47 13.15
N GLU A 163 -24.11 -0.72 13.78
CA GLU A 163 -23.88 -0.88 15.22
C GLU A 163 -22.49 -0.40 15.64
N ALA A 164 -21.44 -0.77 14.88
CA ALA A 164 -20.07 -0.34 15.15
C ALA A 164 -19.91 1.18 15.01
N VAL A 165 -20.49 1.77 13.97
CA VAL A 165 -20.50 3.23 13.77
C VAL A 165 -21.25 3.93 14.89
N SER A 166 -22.43 3.46 15.25
CA SER A 166 -23.24 4.04 16.33
C SER A 166 -22.52 3.99 17.69
N LYS A 167 -21.84 2.89 17.97
CA LYS A 167 -21.04 2.73 19.18
C LYS A 167 -19.87 3.73 19.22
N PHE A 168 -19.14 3.87 18.15
CA PHE A 168 -18.04 4.84 18.04
C PHE A 168 -18.55 6.28 18.26
N ILE A 169 -19.65 6.64 17.60
CA ILE A 169 -20.27 7.98 17.75
C ILE A 169 -20.63 8.23 19.21
N ALA A 170 -21.34 7.30 19.89
CA ALA A 170 -21.74 7.45 21.27
C ALA A 170 -20.53 7.63 22.21
N GLN A 171 -19.48 6.83 22.05
CA GLN A 171 -18.25 6.93 22.84
C GLN A 171 -17.53 8.27 22.62
N THR A 172 -17.51 8.76 21.37
CA THR A 172 -16.87 10.05 21.05
C THR A 172 -17.68 11.21 21.60
N GLU A 173 -19.01 11.20 21.48
CA GLU A 173 -19.90 12.22 22.04
C GLU A 173 -19.79 12.29 23.57
N GLU A 174 -19.63 11.16 24.26
CA GLU A 174 -19.45 11.10 25.71
C GLU A 174 -18.09 11.69 26.16
N SER A 175 -17.02 11.42 25.40
CA SER A 175 -15.67 11.89 25.72
C SER A 175 -15.38 13.32 25.28
N LEU A 176 -16.07 13.83 24.26
CA LEU A 176 -15.81 15.12 23.63
C LEU A 176 -15.89 16.33 24.59
N PRO A 177 -16.85 16.42 25.55
CA PRO A 177 -16.90 17.54 26.50
C PRO A 177 -15.69 17.61 27.43
N GLN A 178 -15.06 16.49 27.71
CA GLN A 178 -13.91 16.37 28.63
C GLN A 178 -12.57 16.63 27.92
N ALA A 179 -12.56 16.60 26.58
CA ALA A 179 -11.37 16.83 25.78
C ALA A 179 -11.05 18.34 25.68
N ALA A 180 -9.79 18.69 25.82
CA ALA A 180 -9.29 20.07 25.73
C ALA A 180 -9.17 20.56 24.30
N TYR A 181 -10.20 20.39 23.46
CA TYR A 181 -10.23 20.86 22.09
C TYR A 181 -10.70 22.31 21.99
N PRO A 182 -10.11 23.13 21.08
CA PRO A 182 -10.67 24.40 20.66
C PRO A 182 -12.12 24.26 20.17
N GLU A 183 -12.91 25.32 20.29
CA GLU A 183 -14.35 25.29 19.95
C GLU A 183 -14.62 24.95 18.47
N ASP A 184 -13.79 25.45 17.55
CA ASP A 184 -13.86 25.16 16.11
C ASP A 184 -13.58 23.68 15.81
N VAL A 185 -12.58 23.09 16.48
CA VAL A 185 -12.27 21.65 16.37
C VAL A 185 -13.43 20.82 16.92
N ARG A 186 -13.99 21.20 18.07
CA ARG A 186 -15.15 20.51 18.66
C ARG A 186 -16.35 20.51 17.72
N LYS A 187 -16.67 21.66 17.11
CA LYS A 187 -17.73 21.77 16.11
C LYS A 187 -17.46 20.90 14.87
N GLY A 188 -16.21 20.87 14.41
CA GLY A 188 -15.80 20.02 13.32
C GLY A 188 -16.04 18.52 13.61
N ILE A 189 -15.67 18.07 14.81
CA ILE A 189 -15.92 16.69 15.25
C ILE A 189 -17.42 16.41 15.30
N GLN A 190 -18.24 17.30 15.87
CA GLN A 190 -19.69 17.13 15.94
C GLN A 190 -20.33 17.02 14.54
N SER A 191 -19.90 17.87 13.59
CA SER A 191 -20.36 17.79 12.19
C SER A 191 -20.00 16.45 11.57
N TYR A 192 -18.75 16.01 11.72
CA TYR A 192 -18.29 14.72 11.24
C TYR A 192 -19.08 13.53 11.79
N LEU A 193 -19.37 13.53 13.11
CA LEU A 193 -20.20 12.48 13.74
C LEU A 193 -21.63 12.47 13.21
N ALA A 194 -22.21 13.65 12.96
CA ALA A 194 -23.56 13.76 12.40
C ALA A 194 -23.61 13.23 10.95
N GLU A 195 -22.63 13.57 10.12
CA GLU A 195 -22.48 13.04 8.77
C GLU A 195 -22.27 11.53 8.77
N MET A 196 -21.38 11.02 9.61
CA MET A 196 -21.12 9.59 9.76
C MET A 196 -22.39 8.83 10.13
N ARG A 197 -23.21 9.36 11.04
CA ARG A 197 -24.50 8.76 11.44
C ARG A 197 -25.48 8.70 10.26
N ALA A 198 -25.59 9.78 9.49
CA ALA A 198 -26.46 9.85 8.32
C ALA A 198 -25.99 8.86 7.24
N HIS A 199 -24.69 8.83 6.93
CA HIS A 199 -24.12 7.94 5.93
C HIS A 199 -24.24 6.47 6.32
N ALA A 200 -24.09 6.11 7.60
CA ALA A 200 -24.20 4.72 8.05
C ALA A 200 -25.60 4.14 7.87
N SER A 201 -26.64 4.95 7.92
CA SER A 201 -28.03 4.54 7.65
C SER A 201 -28.38 4.51 6.16
N ASP A 202 -27.59 5.18 5.32
CA ASP A 202 -27.83 5.27 3.87
C ASP A 202 -27.17 4.10 3.12
N LYS A 203 -27.99 3.33 2.41
CA LYS A 203 -27.55 2.21 1.58
C LYS A 203 -26.55 2.63 0.50
N LEU A 204 -26.67 3.83 -0.07
CA LEU A 204 -25.78 4.36 -1.09
C LEU A 204 -24.35 4.46 -0.54
N TYR A 205 -24.17 5.15 0.60
CA TYR A 205 -22.87 5.34 1.23
C TYR A 205 -22.24 4.03 1.72
N ARG A 206 -23.05 3.07 2.17
CA ARG A 206 -22.54 1.75 2.57
C ARG A 206 -22.05 0.90 1.40
N ARG A 207 -22.52 1.16 0.17
CA ARG A 207 -22.19 0.38 -1.03
C ARG A 207 -21.16 1.03 -1.94
N LEU A 208 -21.11 2.35 -1.97
CA LEU A 208 -20.20 3.12 -2.80
C LEU A 208 -19.17 3.85 -1.93
N GLY A 209 -18.14 4.41 -2.59
CA GLY A 209 -17.10 5.16 -1.92
C GLY A 209 -15.98 4.33 -1.32
N TRP A 210 -16.05 3.00 -1.42
CA TRP A 210 -14.96 2.12 -0.99
C TRP A 210 -13.89 2.03 -2.06
N MET A 211 -12.64 2.32 -1.66
CA MET A 211 -11.49 2.43 -2.56
C MET A 211 -10.28 1.68 -1.98
N THR A 212 -9.44 1.13 -2.85
CA THR A 212 -8.15 0.56 -2.49
C THR A 212 -7.00 1.56 -2.65
N ARG A 213 -5.83 1.27 -2.06
CA ARG A 213 -4.60 2.03 -2.28
C ARG A 213 -3.35 1.14 -2.18
N ALA A 214 -3.18 0.38 -1.11
CA ALA A 214 -2.07 -0.54 -0.91
C ALA A 214 -2.33 -1.88 -1.61
N HIS A 215 -1.30 -2.73 -1.71
CA HIS A 215 -1.47 -4.07 -2.24
C HIS A 215 -2.57 -4.84 -1.50
N PRO A 216 -3.40 -5.62 -2.23
CA PRO A 216 -4.18 -6.67 -1.62
C PRO A 216 -3.29 -7.66 -0.89
N PHE A 217 -3.77 -8.21 0.21
CA PHE A 217 -3.03 -9.13 1.07
C PHE A 217 -3.52 -10.57 0.90
N ILE A 218 -2.59 -11.51 0.71
CA ILE A 218 -2.92 -12.94 0.61
C ILE A 218 -2.56 -13.63 1.92
N LEU A 219 -3.57 -14.13 2.62
CA LEU A 219 -3.40 -14.88 3.85
C LEU A 219 -3.42 -16.39 3.57
N ASP A 220 -2.35 -17.09 4.00
CA ASP A 220 -2.20 -18.57 3.89
C ASP A 220 -2.38 -19.11 2.46
N GLY A 221 -2.13 -18.31 1.42
CA GLY A 221 -2.26 -18.69 0.03
C GLY A 221 -3.70 -18.95 -0.46
N THR A 222 -4.72 -18.68 0.36
CA THR A 222 -6.12 -19.01 0.07
C THR A 222 -7.09 -17.85 0.25
N ARG A 223 -6.87 -16.98 1.24
CA ARG A 223 -7.74 -15.84 1.53
C ARG A 223 -7.16 -14.58 0.91
N LEU A 224 -7.94 -13.91 0.08
CA LEU A 224 -7.63 -12.60 -0.46
C LEU A 224 -8.31 -11.52 0.40
N ILE A 225 -7.52 -10.58 0.91
CA ILE A 225 -7.98 -9.44 1.68
C ILE A 225 -7.62 -8.18 0.89
N VAL A 226 -8.61 -7.42 0.45
CA VAL A 226 -8.42 -6.12 -0.19
C VAL A 226 -8.65 -5.02 0.84
N PRO A 227 -7.61 -4.29 1.25
CA PRO A 227 -7.75 -3.18 2.19
C PRO A 227 -8.51 -2.04 1.51
N LEU A 228 -9.64 -1.66 2.07
CA LEU A 228 -10.50 -0.60 1.54
C LEU A 228 -10.64 0.54 2.56
N TYR A 229 -10.88 1.73 2.04
CA TYR A 229 -11.22 2.91 2.81
C TYR A 229 -12.30 3.72 2.09
N SER A 230 -12.97 4.59 2.83
CA SER A 230 -13.96 5.51 2.28
C SER A 230 -13.70 6.93 2.74
N ASP A 231 -13.62 7.88 1.81
CA ASP A 231 -13.58 9.30 2.12
C ASP A 231 -14.94 9.80 2.63
N GLY A 232 -16.04 9.15 2.28
CA GLY A 232 -17.37 9.46 2.79
C GLY A 232 -17.57 9.13 4.27
N PHE A 233 -16.82 8.13 4.79
CA PHE A 233 -16.79 7.77 6.20
C PHE A 233 -15.49 8.20 6.89
N SER A 234 -14.43 8.45 6.16
CA SER A 234 -13.08 8.73 6.66
C SER A 234 -12.51 7.61 7.56
N PHE A 235 -12.88 6.35 7.29
CA PHE A 235 -12.32 5.16 7.93
C PHE A 235 -12.24 3.97 6.96
N SER A 236 -11.80 2.81 7.45
CA SER A 236 -11.43 1.65 6.66
C SER A 236 -12.27 0.41 6.97
N LEU A 237 -12.31 -0.53 6.02
CA LEU A 237 -12.73 -1.92 6.20
C LEU A 237 -11.94 -2.82 5.25
N MET A 238 -12.07 -4.14 5.38
CA MET A 238 -11.48 -5.11 4.47
C MET A 238 -12.56 -5.78 3.63
N ALA A 239 -12.34 -5.89 2.32
CA ALA A 239 -13.10 -6.81 1.49
C ALA A 239 -12.38 -8.15 1.46
N ILE A 240 -13.08 -9.23 1.80
CA ILE A 240 -12.52 -10.56 1.98
C ILE A 240 -13.15 -11.53 0.98
N SER A 241 -12.30 -12.35 0.35
CA SER A 241 -12.74 -13.46 -0.50
C SER A 241 -11.91 -14.70 -0.18
N ASP A 242 -12.58 -15.82 0.06
CA ASP A 242 -11.96 -17.14 0.25
C ASP A 242 -12.00 -18.01 -1.02
N ASP A 243 -12.53 -17.48 -2.11
CA ASP A 243 -12.73 -18.17 -3.38
C ASP A 243 -12.25 -17.40 -4.62
N TRP A 244 -11.28 -16.50 -4.38
CA TRP A 244 -10.62 -15.71 -5.42
C TRP A 244 -11.59 -14.84 -6.22
N GLY A 245 -12.39 -14.06 -5.50
CA GLY A 245 -13.25 -13.02 -6.07
C GLY A 245 -14.62 -13.50 -6.55
N LYS A 246 -14.96 -14.79 -6.42
CA LYS A 246 -16.32 -15.26 -6.77
C LYS A 246 -17.37 -14.75 -5.78
N ASN A 247 -16.99 -14.70 -4.49
CA ASN A 247 -17.80 -14.13 -3.43
C ASN A 247 -16.95 -13.17 -2.57
N TRP A 248 -17.59 -12.08 -2.13
CA TRP A 248 -16.99 -11.06 -1.28
C TRP A 248 -17.84 -10.81 -0.05
N HIS A 249 -17.20 -10.61 1.09
CA HIS A 249 -17.85 -10.06 2.27
C HIS A 249 -16.98 -8.96 2.89
N ALA A 250 -17.58 -8.10 3.69
CA ALA A 250 -16.88 -7.05 4.42
C ALA A 250 -16.46 -7.56 5.79
N SER A 251 -15.27 -7.16 6.26
CA SER A 251 -14.92 -7.24 7.68
C SER A 251 -15.79 -6.31 8.52
N ALA A 252 -15.71 -6.43 9.85
CA ALA A 252 -16.11 -5.34 10.72
C ALA A 252 -15.30 -4.07 10.34
N PRO A 253 -15.94 -2.88 10.37
CA PRO A 253 -15.25 -1.63 10.02
C PRO A 253 -14.23 -1.26 11.11
N LEU A 254 -13.11 -0.68 10.66
CA LEU A 254 -12.12 -0.05 11.53
C LEU A 254 -12.56 1.40 11.76
N VAL A 255 -13.57 1.60 12.59
CA VAL A 255 -14.12 2.94 12.80
C VAL A 255 -13.15 3.78 13.63
N GLY A 256 -12.86 5.00 13.16
CA GLY A 256 -11.94 5.93 13.82
C GLY A 256 -12.02 7.33 13.22
N GLY A 257 -11.14 8.19 13.65
CA GLY A 257 -11.13 9.61 13.27
C GLY A 257 -10.19 9.92 12.10
N GLY A 258 -10.37 9.29 10.93
CA GLY A 258 -9.55 9.61 9.75
C GLY A 258 -8.53 8.54 9.35
N ASN A 259 -8.72 7.32 9.78
CA ASN A 259 -7.86 6.18 9.48
C ASN A 259 -8.21 5.54 8.14
N ILE A 260 -7.63 6.05 7.07
CA ILE A 260 -7.87 5.62 5.69
C ILE A 260 -6.66 4.94 5.07
N GLN A 261 -6.82 4.32 3.90
CA GLN A 261 -5.75 3.70 3.11
C GLN A 261 -4.93 2.66 3.89
N PRO A 262 -5.56 1.59 4.40
CA PRO A 262 -4.88 0.55 5.16
C PRO A 262 -3.87 -0.23 4.33
N SER A 263 -2.76 -0.63 4.96
CA SER A 263 -1.78 -1.57 4.44
C SER A 263 -1.53 -2.65 5.48
N ILE A 264 -1.61 -3.93 5.07
CA ILE A 264 -1.67 -5.07 5.98
C ILE A 264 -0.36 -5.85 5.97
N VAL A 265 0.06 -6.32 7.14
CA VAL A 265 1.16 -7.25 7.31
C VAL A 265 0.81 -8.31 8.35
N ARG A 266 1.41 -9.51 8.24
CA ARG A 266 1.23 -10.60 9.21
C ARG A 266 2.37 -10.61 10.21
N ARG A 267 2.04 -10.73 11.50
CA ARG A 267 3.01 -10.95 12.59
C ARG A 267 3.46 -12.40 12.67
N GLN A 268 4.55 -12.63 13.37
CA GLN A 268 5.09 -13.98 13.62
C GLN A 268 4.12 -14.86 14.42
N ASP A 269 3.27 -14.28 15.28
CA ASP A 269 2.23 -15.00 16.03
C ASP A 269 0.99 -15.36 15.18
N GLY A 270 0.99 -14.97 13.89
CA GLY A 270 -0.09 -15.20 12.94
C GLY A 270 -1.18 -14.13 12.92
N SER A 271 -1.19 -13.19 13.85
CA SER A 271 -2.11 -12.04 13.83
C SER A 271 -1.80 -11.12 12.65
N LEU A 272 -2.82 -10.38 12.21
CA LEU A 272 -2.65 -9.34 11.19
C LEU A 272 -2.49 -7.98 11.87
N PHE A 273 -1.68 -7.14 11.27
CA PHE A 273 -1.46 -5.77 11.68
C PHE A 273 -1.66 -4.84 10.49
N THR A 274 -2.22 -3.67 10.71
CA THR A 274 -2.39 -2.66 9.66
C THR A 274 -1.90 -1.31 10.12
N LEU A 275 -1.20 -0.61 9.22
CA LEU A 275 -0.95 0.82 9.30
C LEU A 275 -1.88 1.55 8.33
N MET A 276 -2.37 2.71 8.73
CA MET A 276 -3.32 3.50 7.95
C MET A 276 -2.88 4.96 7.93
N ARG A 277 -3.12 5.63 6.80
CA ARG A 277 -2.92 7.07 6.64
C ARG A 277 -3.80 7.84 7.62
N ASP A 278 -3.26 8.91 8.16
CA ASP A 278 -3.99 9.86 8.98
C ASP A 278 -4.68 10.95 8.13
N ASN A 279 -5.99 10.92 8.07
CA ASN A 279 -6.82 11.97 7.46
C ASN A 279 -7.52 12.84 8.52
N GLY A 280 -7.23 12.60 9.80
CA GLY A 280 -7.79 13.29 10.95
C GLY A 280 -7.06 14.59 11.32
N PRO A 281 -7.41 15.19 12.46
CA PRO A 281 -6.71 16.36 13.01
C PRO A 281 -5.32 15.98 13.58
N ALA A 282 -4.53 16.98 13.94
CA ALA A 282 -3.28 16.74 14.67
C ALA A 282 -3.52 16.10 16.06
N PRO A 283 -2.55 15.30 16.56
CA PRO A 283 -1.22 15.01 16.01
C PRO A 283 -1.27 14.12 14.78
N LYS A 284 -0.40 14.37 13.81
CA LYS A 284 -0.37 13.65 12.54
C LYS A 284 0.48 12.36 12.67
N ARG A 285 -0.19 11.21 12.81
CA ARG A 285 0.43 9.88 12.99
C ARG A 285 -0.22 8.84 12.08
N LEU A 286 0.55 7.85 11.62
CA LEU A 286 -0.07 6.66 11.08
C LEU A 286 -0.96 6.03 12.15
N HIS A 287 -2.18 5.71 11.79
CA HIS A 287 -3.07 4.91 12.64
C HIS A 287 -2.73 3.44 12.54
N GLN A 288 -3.05 2.66 13.57
CA GLN A 288 -2.79 1.24 13.62
C GLN A 288 -3.95 0.45 14.23
N SER A 289 -4.07 -0.81 13.83
CA SER A 289 -5.01 -1.78 14.38
C SER A 289 -4.50 -3.21 14.14
N GLU A 290 -5.02 -4.19 14.88
CA GLU A 290 -4.66 -5.59 14.74
C GLU A 290 -5.88 -6.51 14.68
N SER A 291 -5.75 -7.66 14.00
CA SER A 291 -6.76 -8.69 13.89
C SER A 291 -6.20 -10.04 14.32
N ARG A 292 -6.98 -10.82 15.08
CA ARG A 292 -6.64 -12.17 15.55
C ARG A 292 -7.52 -13.27 14.95
N ASP A 293 -8.42 -12.89 14.08
CA ASP A 293 -9.45 -13.74 13.46
C ASP A 293 -9.39 -13.69 11.92
N ARG A 294 -8.16 -13.58 11.36
CA ARG A 294 -7.90 -13.62 9.91
C ARG A 294 -8.49 -12.41 9.14
N GLY A 295 -8.61 -11.24 9.80
CA GLY A 295 -9.07 -9.99 9.19
C GLY A 295 -10.57 -9.74 9.30
N GLU A 296 -11.34 -10.59 9.98
CA GLU A 296 -12.80 -10.42 10.15
C GLU A 296 -13.13 -9.25 11.12
N THR A 297 -12.41 -9.18 12.23
CA THR A 297 -12.54 -8.08 13.20
C THR A 297 -11.19 -7.47 13.54
N TRP A 298 -11.21 -6.22 13.98
CA TRP A 298 -10.02 -5.42 14.23
C TRP A 298 -10.11 -4.75 15.60
N SER A 299 -8.97 -4.59 16.27
CA SER A 299 -8.88 -3.85 17.52
C SER A 299 -9.27 -2.38 17.32
N PRO A 300 -9.61 -1.66 18.39
CA PRO A 300 -9.80 -0.20 18.30
C PRO A 300 -8.60 0.47 17.63
N VAL A 301 -8.89 1.42 16.73
CA VAL A 301 -7.87 2.20 16.04
C VAL A 301 -7.15 3.11 17.03
N THR A 302 -5.83 3.14 16.96
CA THR A 302 -4.98 4.01 17.79
C THR A 302 -3.89 4.66 16.93
N ASP A 303 -3.30 5.74 17.42
CA ASP A 303 -2.13 6.35 16.81
C ASP A 303 -0.89 5.46 17.03
N SER A 304 -0.09 5.33 15.99
CA SER A 304 1.27 4.81 16.11
C SER A 304 2.25 5.94 16.48
N PRO A 305 3.51 5.64 16.86
CA PRO A 305 4.53 6.67 17.06
C PRO A 305 5.04 7.30 15.74
N LEU A 306 4.64 6.77 14.60
CA LEU A 306 5.17 7.16 13.28
C LEU A 306 4.43 8.38 12.73
N PRO A 307 5.12 9.48 12.38
CA PRO A 307 4.49 10.65 11.78
C PRO A 307 3.91 10.35 10.40
N ASN A 308 2.82 11.04 10.05
CA ASN A 308 2.21 10.96 8.73
C ASN A 308 1.52 12.28 8.35
N PRO A 309 1.87 12.93 7.24
CA PRO A 309 1.30 14.25 6.87
C PRO A 309 -0.07 14.16 6.18
N GLY A 310 -0.78 13.05 6.30
CA GLY A 310 -1.96 12.75 5.49
C GLY A 310 -1.59 12.25 4.10
N SER A 311 -0.69 11.27 4.04
CA SER A 311 -0.24 10.63 2.79
C SER A 311 -0.27 9.11 2.93
N GLY A 312 -0.54 8.41 1.81
CA GLY A 312 -0.50 6.95 1.77
C GLY A 312 0.87 6.40 2.16
N ALA A 313 0.84 5.28 2.86
CA ALA A 313 2.01 4.49 3.25
C ALA A 313 1.80 3.03 2.85
N GLU A 314 2.89 2.28 2.75
CA GLU A 314 2.80 0.83 2.55
C GLU A 314 3.79 0.09 3.43
N ILE A 315 3.34 -1.03 4.01
CA ILE A 315 4.13 -1.92 4.86
C ILE A 315 4.10 -3.33 4.29
N ILE A 316 5.27 -3.98 4.28
CA ILE A 316 5.40 -5.38 3.88
C ILE A 316 6.24 -6.16 4.88
N ALA A 317 6.03 -7.47 4.97
CA ALA A 317 6.92 -8.39 5.67
C ALA A 317 7.86 -9.05 4.65
N LEU A 318 9.15 -9.03 4.92
CA LEU A 318 10.17 -9.70 4.12
C LEU A 318 10.23 -11.19 4.44
N LYS A 319 10.85 -11.97 3.55
CA LYS A 319 11.05 -13.43 3.73
C LYS A 319 11.86 -13.80 4.98
N ASN A 320 12.72 -12.91 5.45
CA ASN A 320 13.51 -13.09 6.69
C ASN A 320 12.73 -12.70 7.97
N GLY A 321 11.50 -12.18 7.84
CA GLY A 321 10.65 -11.76 8.94
C GLY A 321 10.79 -10.29 9.33
N HIS A 322 11.71 -9.54 8.74
CA HIS A 322 11.76 -8.08 8.94
C HIS A 322 10.56 -7.40 8.26
N TRP A 323 10.14 -6.28 8.81
CA TRP A 323 9.13 -5.43 8.18
C TRP A 323 9.76 -4.21 7.54
N VAL A 324 9.26 -3.85 6.37
CA VAL A 324 9.65 -2.63 5.66
C VAL A 324 8.44 -1.74 5.54
N LEU A 325 8.57 -0.51 5.99
CA LEU A 325 7.59 0.56 5.83
C LEU A 325 8.16 1.62 4.89
N ILE A 326 7.40 2.01 3.89
CA ILE A 326 7.67 3.17 3.05
C ILE A 326 6.59 4.23 3.25
N SER A 327 6.98 5.44 3.67
CA SER A 327 6.04 6.52 4.04
C SER A 327 6.70 7.89 4.02
N ASN A 328 5.87 8.94 4.00
CA ASN A 328 6.34 10.27 4.38
C ASN A 328 6.50 10.32 5.90
N ASP A 329 7.71 10.57 6.37
CA ASP A 329 8.10 10.54 7.79
C ASP A 329 8.05 11.92 8.46
N THR A 330 7.10 12.73 8.05
CA THR A 330 6.85 14.10 8.52
C THR A 330 5.41 14.25 9.00
N GLU A 331 5.13 15.30 9.78
CA GLU A 331 3.75 15.65 10.15
C GLU A 331 3.11 16.63 9.15
N ARG A 332 3.91 17.27 8.30
CA ARG A 332 3.45 18.24 7.30
C ARG A 332 4.31 18.16 6.04
N GLY A 333 3.67 18.36 4.90
CA GLY A 333 4.34 18.28 3.59
C GLY A 333 4.64 16.83 3.17
N ARG A 334 5.00 16.65 1.92
CA ARG A 334 5.35 15.35 1.33
C ARG A 334 6.75 15.40 0.69
N ASN A 335 7.61 16.24 1.25
CA ASN A 335 8.96 16.52 0.76
C ASN A 335 10.01 15.51 1.24
N SER A 336 9.58 14.51 2.02
CA SER A 336 10.44 13.45 2.55
C SER A 336 9.75 12.11 2.33
N LEU A 337 10.39 11.18 1.64
CA LEU A 337 9.92 9.80 1.47
C LEU A 337 10.99 8.87 2.04
N ALA A 338 10.65 8.18 3.13
CA ALA A 338 11.55 7.32 3.87
C ALA A 338 11.17 5.85 3.75
N VAL A 339 12.20 4.98 3.81
CA VAL A 339 12.08 3.55 4.03
C VAL A 339 12.59 3.24 5.42
N GLN A 340 11.83 2.49 6.20
CA GLN A 340 12.17 2.12 7.57
C GLN A 340 12.07 0.60 7.74
N ILE A 341 12.95 0.01 8.58
CA ILE A 341 12.96 -1.43 8.86
C ILE A 341 12.77 -1.69 10.35
N SER A 342 11.93 -2.69 10.64
CA SER A 342 11.70 -3.28 11.95
C SER A 342 12.05 -4.78 11.91
N ASP A 343 12.70 -5.29 12.94
CA ASP A 343 13.03 -6.71 13.16
C ASP A 343 12.25 -7.32 14.33
N ASP A 344 11.24 -6.62 14.85
CA ASP A 344 10.48 -6.99 16.05
C ASP A 344 8.96 -6.83 15.89
N ASP A 345 8.43 -7.15 14.68
CA ASP A 345 7.00 -7.06 14.33
C ASP A 345 6.44 -5.63 14.48
N GLY A 346 7.24 -4.60 14.11
CA GLY A 346 6.83 -3.21 14.08
C GLY A 346 6.80 -2.50 15.44
N LYS A 347 7.33 -3.11 16.50
CA LYS A 347 7.42 -2.49 17.83
C LYS A 347 8.45 -1.36 17.86
N THR A 348 9.58 -1.56 17.18
CA THR A 348 10.62 -0.54 16.98
C THR A 348 11.05 -0.47 15.50
N TRP A 349 11.42 0.74 15.06
CA TRP A 349 11.91 1.00 13.70
C TRP A 349 13.36 1.45 13.81
N LYS A 350 14.26 0.47 13.72
CA LYS A 350 15.69 0.67 14.05
C LYS A 350 16.48 1.37 12.95
N TRP A 351 16.09 1.15 11.69
CA TRP A 351 16.82 1.66 10.54
C TRP A 351 15.92 2.49 9.67
N LYS A 352 16.47 3.57 9.12
CA LYS A 352 15.76 4.48 8.23
C LYS A 352 16.70 5.09 7.20
N GLN A 353 16.26 5.11 5.94
CA GLN A 353 16.90 5.85 4.85
C GLN A 353 15.84 6.61 4.05
N HIS A 354 16.25 7.67 3.38
CA HIS A 354 15.38 8.44 2.52
C HIS A 354 15.64 8.09 1.05
N LEU A 355 14.58 7.75 0.32
CA LEU A 355 14.60 7.68 -1.14
C LEU A 355 14.60 9.09 -1.72
N GLU A 356 13.84 9.99 -1.10
CA GLU A 356 13.74 11.39 -1.49
C GLU A 356 13.71 12.28 -0.24
N PHE A 357 14.39 13.41 -0.33
CA PHE A 357 14.38 14.40 0.74
C PHE A 357 14.66 15.80 0.18
N ASP A 358 13.76 16.72 0.41
CA ASP A 358 13.97 18.15 0.25
C ASP A 358 13.73 18.85 1.60
N ALA A 359 14.48 19.93 1.85
CA ALA A 359 14.15 20.79 2.97
C ALA A 359 12.77 21.40 2.79
N PRO A 360 11.94 21.51 3.84
CA PRO A 360 10.62 22.13 3.73
C PRO A 360 10.68 23.53 3.15
N GLY A 361 9.83 23.85 2.19
CA GLY A 361 9.80 25.15 1.55
C GLY A 361 8.94 25.17 0.27
N PRO A 362 8.76 26.35 -0.35
CA PRO A 362 7.92 26.50 -1.54
C PRO A 362 8.45 25.79 -2.79
N GLU A 363 9.75 25.47 -2.81
CA GLU A 363 10.41 24.76 -3.90
C GLU A 363 10.61 23.26 -3.60
N ALA A 364 10.15 22.80 -2.45
CA ALA A 364 10.26 21.38 -2.09
C ALA A 364 9.40 20.54 -3.03
N GLY A 365 9.96 19.41 -3.47
CA GLY A 365 9.23 18.40 -4.21
C GLY A 365 8.14 17.74 -3.35
N SER A 366 7.31 16.94 -3.99
CA SER A 366 6.30 16.14 -3.31
C SER A 366 6.40 14.70 -3.77
N TYR A 367 6.78 13.82 -2.84
CA TYR A 367 7.09 12.41 -3.05
C TYR A 367 6.11 11.59 -2.24
N HIS A 368 5.17 10.89 -2.88
CA HIS A 368 4.05 10.35 -2.13
C HIS A 368 3.38 9.16 -2.80
N TYR A 369 2.48 8.53 -2.06
CA TYR A 369 1.73 7.36 -2.48
C TYR A 369 2.65 6.24 -3.00
N PRO A 370 3.61 5.82 -2.15
CA PRO A 370 4.54 4.76 -2.53
C PRO A 370 3.84 3.40 -2.57
N SER A 371 4.40 2.52 -3.39
CA SER A 371 4.16 1.09 -3.38
C SER A 371 5.50 0.38 -3.25
N ILE A 372 5.56 -0.74 -2.52
CA ILE A 372 6.80 -1.48 -2.28
C ILE A 372 6.55 -2.99 -2.35
N MET A 373 7.53 -3.73 -2.89
CA MET A 373 7.53 -5.19 -2.89
C MET A 373 8.93 -5.75 -2.69
N GLN A 374 9.03 -6.98 -2.21
CA GLN A 374 10.26 -7.77 -2.24
C GLN A 374 10.25 -8.70 -3.46
N ALA A 375 11.26 -8.56 -4.31
CA ALA A 375 11.47 -9.44 -5.45
C ALA A 375 11.90 -10.84 -5.01
N ALA A 376 11.89 -11.76 -5.94
CA ALA A 376 12.24 -13.13 -5.60
C ALA A 376 13.73 -13.35 -5.32
N ASP A 377 14.60 -12.48 -5.81
CA ASP A 377 16.03 -12.45 -5.49
C ASP A 377 16.32 -11.83 -4.11
N GLY A 378 15.31 -11.26 -3.45
CA GLY A 378 15.41 -10.63 -2.13
C GLY A 378 15.53 -9.12 -2.17
N SER A 379 15.83 -8.52 -3.32
CA SER A 379 15.87 -7.07 -3.48
C SER A 379 14.50 -6.42 -3.29
N LEU A 380 14.48 -5.12 -3.09
CA LEU A 380 13.29 -4.32 -2.86
C LEU A 380 13.06 -3.38 -4.04
N HIS A 381 11.83 -3.33 -4.51
CA HIS A 381 11.40 -2.39 -5.53
C HIS A 381 10.28 -1.51 -5.00
N ALA A 382 10.43 -0.20 -5.18
CA ALA A 382 9.41 0.77 -4.82
C ALA A 382 9.04 1.63 -6.04
N SER A 383 7.77 2.02 -6.14
CA SER A 383 7.32 3.04 -7.08
C SER A 383 6.54 4.12 -6.35
N TYR A 384 6.64 5.36 -6.78
CA TYR A 384 5.97 6.48 -6.10
C TYR A 384 5.77 7.67 -7.04
N SER A 385 4.80 8.52 -6.70
CA SER A 385 4.58 9.79 -7.37
C SER A 385 5.72 10.74 -7.08
N TYR A 386 6.35 11.26 -8.13
CA TYR A 386 7.52 12.14 -8.08
C TYR A 386 7.18 13.48 -8.70
N PHE A 387 6.99 14.52 -7.86
CA PHE A 387 6.59 15.85 -8.28
C PHE A 387 7.64 16.89 -7.89
N LEU A 388 8.12 17.65 -8.86
CA LEU A 388 9.07 18.75 -8.63
C LEU A 388 8.37 20.01 -8.16
N GLY A 389 8.88 20.61 -7.09
CA GLY A 389 8.40 21.88 -6.54
C GLY A 389 9.02 23.12 -7.19
N LYS A 390 10.18 23.00 -7.85
CA LYS A 390 10.92 24.12 -8.43
C LYS A 390 10.10 24.84 -9.52
N PRO A 391 10.15 26.21 -9.56
CA PRO A 391 9.42 26.98 -10.58
C PRO A 391 9.99 26.79 -11.99
N ASP A 392 11.32 26.76 -12.11
CA ASP A 392 12.02 26.65 -13.40
C ASP A 392 12.28 25.18 -13.73
N VAL A 393 11.38 24.57 -14.50
CA VAL A 393 11.52 23.23 -15.03
C VAL A 393 11.45 23.26 -16.55
N ALA A 394 12.02 22.23 -17.19
CA ALA A 394 11.88 22.04 -18.62
C ALA A 394 10.38 21.94 -19.01
N LYS A 395 10.08 22.26 -20.24
CA LYS A 395 8.76 22.03 -20.83
C LYS A 395 8.70 20.64 -21.46
N ASP A 396 7.54 20.01 -21.37
CA ASP A 396 7.26 18.75 -22.05
C ASP A 396 6.89 18.94 -23.54
N ALA A 397 6.45 17.88 -24.20
CA ALA A 397 6.06 17.88 -25.60
C ALA A 397 4.86 18.81 -25.89
N ASP A 398 4.02 19.08 -24.90
CA ASP A 398 2.86 19.97 -24.99
C ASP A 398 3.23 21.45 -24.71
N GLY A 399 4.51 21.71 -24.42
CA GLY A 399 5.03 23.04 -24.12
C GLY A 399 4.69 23.54 -22.71
N LEU A 400 4.24 22.66 -21.81
CA LEU A 400 3.87 22.94 -20.44
C LEU A 400 4.97 22.52 -19.45
N PRO A 401 5.03 23.10 -18.23
CA PRO A 401 6.05 22.78 -17.24
C PRO A 401 6.04 21.30 -16.86
N ALA A 402 7.07 20.56 -17.17
CA ALA A 402 7.24 19.14 -16.91
C ALA A 402 7.66 18.89 -15.46
N ARG A 403 6.70 18.54 -14.58
CA ARG A 403 6.95 18.46 -13.15
C ARG A 403 6.63 17.09 -12.54
N LYS A 404 5.94 16.22 -13.23
CA LYS A 404 5.34 15.01 -12.64
C LYS A 404 5.73 13.76 -13.40
N SER A 405 6.05 12.71 -12.66
CA SER A 405 6.29 11.38 -13.17
C SER A 405 6.02 10.35 -12.07
N ILE A 406 6.13 9.07 -12.41
CA ILE A 406 6.31 7.99 -11.45
C ILE A 406 7.78 7.60 -11.44
N LYS A 407 8.37 7.51 -10.24
CA LYS A 407 9.75 7.09 -10.06
C LYS A 407 9.81 5.67 -9.49
N HIS A 408 10.74 4.88 -9.98
CA HIS A 408 11.08 3.56 -9.49
C HIS A 408 12.38 3.63 -8.71
N ALA A 409 12.45 2.91 -7.59
CA ALA A 409 13.67 2.70 -6.81
C ALA A 409 13.88 1.20 -6.61
N HIS A 410 15.12 0.76 -6.86
CA HIS A 410 15.62 -0.61 -6.66
C HIS A 410 16.74 -0.58 -5.64
N PHE A 411 16.60 -1.31 -4.55
CA PHE A 411 17.56 -1.29 -3.44
C PHE A 411 17.50 -2.61 -2.66
N ASN A 412 18.42 -2.78 -1.71
CA ASN A 412 18.39 -3.91 -0.80
C ASN A 412 18.23 -3.47 0.66
N GLU A 413 17.95 -4.44 1.51
CA GLU A 413 17.81 -4.25 2.95
C GLU A 413 19.09 -3.67 3.57
N ALA A 414 20.28 -4.12 3.11
CA ALA A 414 21.56 -3.63 3.57
C ALA A 414 21.73 -2.10 3.34
N TRP A 415 21.15 -1.56 2.26
CA TRP A 415 21.14 -0.12 2.03
C TRP A 415 20.34 0.62 3.10
N VAL A 416 19.18 0.11 3.50
CA VAL A 416 18.37 0.75 4.56
C VAL A 416 19.05 0.63 5.91
N MET A 417 19.73 -0.49 6.18
CA MET A 417 20.36 -0.77 7.47
C MET A 417 21.72 -0.11 7.65
N ARG A 418 22.30 0.47 6.59
CA ARG A 418 23.58 1.18 6.71
C ARG A 418 23.48 2.33 7.72
N SER A 419 24.49 2.47 8.59
CA SER A 419 24.57 3.62 9.48
C SER A 419 24.95 4.86 8.67
N THR A 420 24.06 5.86 8.62
CA THR A 420 24.37 7.17 8.04
C THR A 420 24.27 8.23 9.13
N ALA A 421 25.39 8.89 9.38
CA ALA A 421 25.44 10.03 10.30
C ALA A 421 24.85 11.31 9.69
N THR A 422 24.44 11.30 8.40
CA THR A 422 23.96 12.50 7.66
C THR A 422 22.94 12.10 6.60
N PRO A 423 21.87 12.88 6.39
CA PRO A 423 20.99 12.67 5.22
C PRO A 423 21.79 12.75 3.92
N PRO A 424 21.45 11.98 2.86
CA PRO A 424 22.18 12.02 1.61
C PRO A 424 22.16 13.43 1.00
N SER A 425 23.31 13.90 0.58
CA SER A 425 23.40 15.11 -0.24
C SER A 425 22.84 14.80 -1.64
N LYS A 426 22.23 15.81 -2.31
CA LYS A 426 21.64 15.67 -3.67
C LYS A 426 22.56 15.04 -4.73
N ALA A 427 23.86 14.85 -4.45
CA ALA A 427 24.85 14.32 -5.38
C ALA A 427 24.88 12.76 -5.44
N GLU A 428 24.28 12.06 -4.47
CA GLU A 428 24.27 10.59 -4.42
C GLU A 428 22.98 9.95 -4.98
N ALA A 429 22.02 10.76 -5.38
CA ALA A 429 20.71 10.33 -5.89
C ALA A 429 20.52 10.59 -7.41
N GLN A 430 21.63 10.83 -8.16
CA GLN A 430 21.61 11.00 -9.62
C GLN A 430 22.21 9.79 -10.35
#